data_226fae6f36b2098d5d0182ad84d08054
#
_entry.id   226fae6f36b2098d5d0182ad84d08054
#
_cell.length_a   1.000
_cell.length_b   1.000
_cell.length_c   1.000
_cell.angle_alpha   90.00
_cell.angle_beta   90.00
_cell.angle_gamma   90.00
#
_symmetry.space_group_name_H-M   'P 1'
#
loop_
_entity.id
_entity.type
_entity.pdbx_description
1 polymer ?
#
loop_
_entity_poly.entity_id
_entity_poly.type
_entity_poly.pdbx_seq_one_letter_code
_entity_poly.pdbx_strand_id
1 'polypeptide(L)'
;AVERRALALAESPACAHLNKRLLAAAARVHDAARTKPQHAARLAQALLDLGYVRAAECVSVHMELPPAMWGTVSEATVLYLADKLVMEDRAATLDERFARAARRCAGNEQALLAAASRQRAAERIWNLISEVQQ
;
A
#
# COMPACT_ATOMS: atom_id res chain seq x y z
N ALA A 1 -11.99 4.48 0.14
CA ALA A 1 -11.03 5.37 -0.55
C ALA A 1 -9.83 4.61 -1.11
N VAL A 2 -9.20 3.75 -0.31
CA VAL A 2 -8.04 2.96 -0.77
C VAL A 2 -8.45 1.98 -1.86
N GLU A 3 -9.59 1.31 -1.72
CA GLU A 3 -10.10 0.39 -2.74
C GLU A 3 -10.26 1.09 -4.09
N ARG A 4 -10.88 2.27 -4.11
CA ARG A 4 -11.08 3.03 -5.35
C ARG A 4 -9.74 3.39 -5.99
N ARG A 5 -8.79 3.85 -5.18
CA ARG A 5 -7.48 4.23 -5.68
C ARG A 5 -6.71 3.03 -6.21
N ALA A 6 -6.78 1.89 -5.51
CA ALA A 6 -6.12 0.66 -5.95
C ALA A 6 -6.67 0.19 -7.30
N LEU A 7 -7.98 0.22 -7.47
CA LEU A 7 -8.60 -0.19 -8.74
C LEU A 7 -8.26 0.78 -9.87
N ALA A 8 -8.14 2.07 -9.59
CA ALA A 8 -7.70 3.06 -10.57
C ALA A 8 -6.27 2.79 -11.03
N LEU A 9 -5.37 2.49 -10.10
CA LEU A 9 -3.98 2.12 -10.43
C LEU A 9 -3.94 0.83 -11.26
N ALA A 10 -4.82 -0.11 -10.98
CA ALA A 10 -4.87 -1.41 -11.66
C ALA A 10 -5.32 -1.31 -13.13
N GLU A 11 -5.82 -0.15 -13.56
CA GLU A 11 -6.13 0.08 -14.97
C GLU A 11 -4.87 0.25 -15.82
N SER A 12 -3.71 0.48 -15.22
CA SER A 12 -2.45 0.59 -15.93
C SER A 12 -2.10 -0.72 -16.64
N PRO A 13 -1.52 -0.66 -17.87
CA PRO A 13 -1.04 -1.86 -18.55
C PRO A 13 -0.06 -2.70 -17.73
N ALA A 14 0.75 -2.07 -16.87
CA ALA A 14 1.66 -2.77 -15.98
C ALA A 14 0.94 -3.67 -14.98
N CYS A 15 -0.33 -3.44 -14.74
CA CYS A 15 -1.17 -4.19 -13.80
C CYS A 15 -2.10 -5.20 -14.48
N ALA A 16 -1.96 -5.41 -15.79
CA ALA A 16 -2.88 -6.27 -16.55
C ALA A 16 -2.94 -7.71 -16.03
N HIS A 17 -1.84 -8.20 -15.44
CA HIS A 17 -1.75 -9.56 -14.91
C HIS A 17 -2.36 -9.72 -13.51
N LEU A 18 -2.79 -8.63 -12.87
CA LEU A 18 -3.25 -8.67 -11.49
C LEU A 18 -4.69 -9.18 -11.38
N ASN A 19 -4.97 -9.82 -10.24
CA ASN A 19 -6.33 -10.23 -9.88
C ASN A 19 -7.02 -9.05 -9.19
N LYS A 20 -7.88 -8.35 -9.94
CA LYS A 20 -8.56 -7.15 -9.44
C LYS A 20 -9.54 -7.45 -8.31
N ARG A 21 -10.15 -8.64 -8.30
CA ARG A 21 -11.05 -9.04 -7.21
C ARG A 21 -10.28 -9.21 -5.90
N LEU A 22 -9.12 -9.84 -5.97
CA LEU A 22 -8.24 -9.99 -4.81
C LEU A 22 -7.80 -8.62 -4.28
N LEU A 23 -7.38 -7.74 -5.18
CA LEU A 23 -6.94 -6.40 -4.83
C LEU A 23 -8.06 -5.61 -4.14
N ALA A 24 -9.27 -5.63 -4.73
CA ALA A 24 -10.42 -4.94 -4.16
C ALA A 24 -10.79 -5.48 -2.78
N ALA A 25 -10.79 -6.80 -2.63
CA ALA A 25 -11.12 -7.43 -1.36
C ALA A 25 -10.11 -7.07 -0.27
N ALA A 26 -8.81 -7.14 -0.60
CA ALA A 26 -7.74 -6.79 0.36
C ALA A 26 -7.83 -5.32 0.76
N ALA A 27 -8.06 -4.43 -0.20
CA ALA A 27 -8.18 -3.00 0.08
C ALA A 27 -9.39 -2.68 0.97
N ARG A 28 -10.53 -3.33 0.70
CA ARG A 28 -11.77 -3.13 1.47
C ARG A 28 -11.59 -3.59 2.91
N VAL A 29 -10.99 -4.74 3.11
CA VAL A 29 -10.74 -5.29 4.44
C VAL A 29 -9.74 -4.42 5.20
N HIS A 30 -8.70 -3.94 4.51
CA HIS A 30 -7.73 -3.02 5.07
C HIS A 30 -8.43 -1.74 5.60
N ASP A 31 -9.31 -1.13 4.79
CA ASP A 31 -10.03 0.07 5.18
C ASP A 31 -10.90 -0.15 6.42
N ALA A 32 -11.53 -1.32 6.52
CA ALA A 32 -12.42 -1.63 7.63
C ALA A 32 -11.68 -1.76 8.98
N ALA A 33 -10.40 -2.16 8.94
CA ALA A 33 -9.64 -2.49 10.14
C ALA A 33 -8.63 -1.41 10.56
N ARG A 34 -8.46 -0.34 9.78
CA ARG A 34 -7.36 0.61 9.96
C ARG A 34 -7.39 1.43 11.26
N THR A 35 -8.53 1.47 11.95
CA THR A 35 -8.66 2.22 13.20
C THR A 35 -8.17 1.46 14.42
N LYS A 36 -7.82 0.19 14.28
CA LYS A 36 -7.41 -0.65 15.40
C LYS A 36 -5.89 -0.74 15.47
N PRO A 37 -5.27 -0.66 16.67
CA PRO A 37 -3.82 -0.83 16.83
C PRO A 37 -3.35 -2.18 16.27
N GLN A 38 -2.20 -2.18 15.58
CA GLN A 38 -1.63 -3.39 14.99
C GLN A 38 -2.59 -4.12 14.06
N HIS A 39 -3.48 -3.38 13.42
CA HIS A 39 -4.56 -3.96 12.62
C HIS A 39 -4.04 -4.84 11.47
N ALA A 40 -2.90 -4.50 10.87
CA ALA A 40 -2.35 -5.27 9.76
C ALA A 40 -2.02 -6.70 10.17
N ALA A 41 -1.32 -6.89 11.30
CA ALA A 41 -0.94 -8.22 11.76
C ALA A 41 -2.16 -9.05 12.18
N ARG A 42 -3.08 -8.42 12.91
CA ARG A 42 -4.31 -9.11 13.36
C ARG A 42 -5.19 -9.51 12.20
N LEU A 43 -5.34 -8.62 11.23
CA LEU A 43 -6.17 -8.86 10.06
C LEU A 43 -5.55 -9.95 9.20
N ALA A 44 -4.24 -9.91 8.97
CA ALA A 44 -3.55 -10.93 8.21
C ALA A 44 -3.72 -12.31 8.85
N GLN A 45 -3.60 -12.39 10.18
CA GLN A 45 -3.80 -13.66 10.89
C GLN A 45 -5.23 -14.16 10.75
N ALA A 46 -6.21 -13.26 10.89
CA ALA A 46 -7.62 -13.64 10.73
C ALA A 46 -7.89 -14.17 9.31
N LEU A 47 -7.31 -13.55 8.30
CA LEU A 47 -7.46 -13.99 6.91
C LEU A 47 -6.81 -15.34 6.68
N LEU A 48 -5.63 -15.58 7.26
CA LEU A 48 -4.97 -16.88 7.20
C LEU A 48 -5.81 -17.98 7.85
N ASP A 49 -6.37 -17.68 9.01
CA ASP A 49 -7.22 -18.63 9.75
C ASP A 49 -8.47 -19.01 8.94
N LEU A 50 -8.93 -18.11 8.08
CA LEU A 50 -10.06 -18.37 7.18
C LEU A 50 -9.64 -18.94 5.82
N GLY A 51 -8.34 -19.15 5.60
CA GLY A 51 -7.83 -19.71 4.35
C GLY A 51 -7.56 -18.72 3.23
N TYR A 52 -7.63 -17.43 3.49
CA TYR A 52 -7.39 -16.38 2.49
C TYR A 52 -5.92 -15.95 2.45
N VAL A 53 -5.05 -16.85 2.03
CA VAL A 53 -3.59 -16.67 2.09
C VAL A 53 -3.12 -15.45 1.29
N ARG A 54 -3.60 -15.29 0.06
CA ARG A 54 -3.13 -14.19 -0.79
C ARG A 54 -3.60 -12.83 -0.29
N ALA A 55 -4.83 -12.74 0.20
CA ALA A 55 -5.32 -11.49 0.81
C ALA A 55 -4.54 -11.16 2.09
N ALA A 56 -4.20 -12.18 2.87
CA ALA A 56 -3.38 -12.00 4.07
C ALA A 56 -1.99 -11.46 3.73
N GLU A 57 -1.37 -11.95 2.66
CA GLU A 57 -0.08 -11.42 2.21
C GLU A 57 -0.17 -9.95 1.86
N CYS A 58 -1.19 -9.54 1.10
CA CYS A 58 -1.38 -8.15 0.72
C CYS A 58 -1.51 -7.24 1.94
N VAL A 59 -2.30 -7.66 2.91
CA VAL A 59 -2.53 -6.86 4.12
C VAL A 59 -1.29 -6.82 5.01
N SER A 60 -0.56 -7.92 5.12
CA SER A 60 0.60 -8.01 6.01
C SER A 60 1.72 -7.04 5.63
N VAL A 61 1.86 -6.69 4.35
CA VAL A 61 2.95 -5.84 3.87
C VAL A 61 2.55 -4.41 3.57
N HIS A 62 1.28 -4.03 3.80
CA HIS A 62 0.82 -2.69 3.40
C HIS A 62 1.43 -1.55 4.23
N MET A 63 1.86 -1.81 5.46
CA MET A 63 2.52 -0.81 6.30
C MET A 63 4.00 -0.68 5.98
N GLU A 64 4.67 -1.80 5.74
CA GLU A 64 6.10 -1.87 5.52
C GLU A 64 6.39 -2.87 4.40
N LEU A 65 6.64 -2.37 3.20
CA LEU A 65 6.88 -3.23 2.04
C LEU A 65 8.33 -3.74 2.07
N PRO A 66 8.54 -5.08 2.10
CA PRO A 66 9.91 -5.62 2.06
C PRO A 66 10.65 -5.17 0.81
N PRO A 67 11.95 -4.80 0.91
CA PRO A 67 12.71 -4.34 -0.26
C PRO A 67 12.73 -5.32 -1.43
N ALA A 68 12.66 -6.63 -1.16
CA ALA A 68 12.61 -7.65 -2.21
C ALA A 68 11.37 -7.49 -3.11
N MET A 69 10.33 -6.83 -2.66
CA MET A 69 9.09 -6.62 -3.42
C MET A 69 9.07 -5.30 -4.20
N TRP A 70 10.03 -4.42 -3.98
CA TRP A 70 10.01 -3.06 -4.58
C TRP A 70 10.12 -3.06 -6.11
N GLY A 71 10.62 -4.14 -6.70
CA GLY A 71 10.80 -4.25 -8.15
C GLY A 71 9.67 -4.99 -8.86
N THR A 72 8.60 -5.34 -8.18
CA THR A 72 7.52 -6.18 -8.72
C THR A 72 6.17 -5.48 -8.60
N VAL A 73 5.40 -5.50 -9.69
CA VAL A 73 4.00 -5.05 -9.68
C VAL A 73 3.13 -6.25 -9.33
N SER A 74 2.53 -6.20 -8.15
CA SER A 74 1.66 -7.26 -7.63
C SER A 74 0.47 -6.63 -6.91
N GLU A 75 -0.52 -7.44 -6.53
CA GLU A 75 -1.64 -6.95 -5.73
C GLU A 75 -1.15 -6.29 -4.44
N ALA A 76 -0.15 -6.90 -3.78
CA ALA A 76 0.42 -6.36 -2.55
C ALA A 76 1.08 -5.00 -2.76
N THR A 77 1.89 -4.83 -3.83
CA THR A 77 2.58 -3.57 -4.07
C THR A 77 1.63 -2.48 -4.53
N VAL A 78 0.60 -2.82 -5.30
CA VAL A 78 -0.42 -1.85 -5.71
C VAL A 78 -1.25 -1.40 -4.50
N LEU A 79 -1.61 -2.30 -3.61
CA LEU A 79 -2.31 -1.94 -2.37
C LEU A 79 -1.45 -1.00 -1.52
N TYR A 80 -0.16 -1.31 -1.37
CA TYR A 80 0.78 -0.48 -0.65
C TYR A 80 0.81 0.95 -1.21
N LEU A 81 0.95 1.06 -2.53
CA LEU A 81 0.98 2.38 -3.18
C LEU A 81 -0.35 3.12 -3.02
N ALA A 82 -1.48 2.42 -3.21
CA ALA A 82 -2.81 3.01 -3.08
C ALA A 82 -3.02 3.61 -1.70
N ASP A 83 -2.57 2.90 -0.66
CA ASP A 83 -2.66 3.40 0.72
C ASP A 83 -1.89 4.71 0.89
N LYS A 84 -0.74 4.84 0.24
CA LYS A 84 0.09 6.05 0.33
C LYS A 84 -0.46 7.22 -0.49
N LEU A 85 -1.39 6.96 -1.40
CA LEU A 85 -2.02 7.99 -2.25
C LEU A 85 -3.37 8.46 -1.71
N VAL A 86 -3.71 8.09 -0.49
CA VAL A 86 -4.95 8.48 0.18
C VAL A 86 -4.63 9.08 1.54
N MET A 87 -5.23 10.22 1.86
CA MET A 87 -5.16 10.86 3.17
C MET A 87 -6.58 11.23 3.59
N GLU A 88 -7.02 10.73 4.74
CA GLU A 88 -8.33 11.09 5.31
C GLU A 88 -9.47 10.90 4.31
N ASP A 89 -9.48 9.75 3.62
CA ASP A 89 -10.49 9.35 2.63
C ASP A 89 -10.53 10.19 1.35
N ARG A 90 -9.47 10.95 1.08
CA ARG A 90 -9.33 11.71 -0.17
C ARG A 90 -8.02 11.34 -0.88
N ALA A 91 -8.01 11.55 -2.19
CA ALA A 91 -6.81 11.37 -2.98
C ALA A 91 -5.72 12.35 -2.56
N ALA A 92 -4.48 11.89 -2.52
CA ALA A 92 -3.32 12.69 -2.17
C ALA A 92 -2.15 12.30 -3.07
N THR A 93 -1.14 13.17 -3.16
CA THR A 93 0.11 12.84 -3.83
C THR A 93 1.07 12.20 -2.82
N LEU A 94 2.11 11.52 -3.34
CA LEU A 94 3.15 10.98 -2.48
C LEU A 94 3.86 12.11 -1.72
N ASP A 95 4.09 13.25 -2.38
CA ASP A 95 4.73 14.39 -1.73
C ASP A 95 3.91 14.90 -0.55
N GLU A 96 2.60 15.04 -0.70
CA GLU A 96 1.71 15.46 0.39
C GLU A 96 1.75 14.48 1.55
N ARG A 97 1.64 13.18 1.25
CA ARG A 97 1.61 12.11 2.26
C ARG A 97 2.89 12.10 3.08
N PHE A 98 4.04 12.15 2.40
CA PHE A 98 5.33 12.03 3.08
C PHE A 98 5.80 13.34 3.69
N ALA A 99 5.37 14.49 3.19
CA ALA A 99 5.59 15.77 3.87
C ALA A 99 4.89 15.77 5.23
N ARG A 100 3.67 15.25 5.30
CA ARG A 100 2.94 15.11 6.56
C ARG A 100 3.65 14.15 7.51
N ALA A 101 4.13 13.01 7.00
CA ALA A 101 4.87 12.04 7.79
C ALA A 101 6.16 12.64 8.35
N ALA A 102 6.89 13.43 7.54
CA ALA A 102 8.11 14.09 7.99
C ALA A 102 7.82 15.07 9.13
N ARG A 103 6.71 15.82 9.05
CA ARG A 103 6.33 16.75 10.11
C ARG A 103 6.00 16.00 11.40
N ARG A 104 5.28 14.86 11.31
CA ARG A 104 4.94 14.05 12.49
C ARG A 104 6.16 13.43 13.13
N CYS A 105 7.18 13.12 12.35
CA CYS A 105 8.41 12.47 12.83
C CYS A 105 9.52 13.46 13.18
N ALA A 106 9.24 14.77 13.14
CA ALA A 106 10.24 15.78 13.44
C ALA A 106 10.85 15.55 14.83
N GLY A 107 12.18 15.57 14.90
CA GLY A 107 12.91 15.30 16.13
C GLY A 107 13.15 13.81 16.42
N ASN A 108 12.65 12.90 15.61
CA ASN A 108 12.91 11.46 15.76
C ASN A 108 13.60 10.94 14.49
N GLU A 109 14.93 10.78 14.57
CA GLU A 109 15.74 10.39 13.42
C GLU A 109 15.37 9.03 12.86
N GLN A 110 15.12 8.04 13.72
CA GLN A 110 14.75 6.70 13.27
C GLN A 110 13.41 6.70 12.55
N ALA A 111 12.44 7.46 13.06
CA ALA A 111 11.13 7.58 12.41
C ALA A 111 11.25 8.29 11.06
N LEU A 112 12.12 9.30 10.95
CA LEU A 112 12.37 9.98 9.67
C LEU A 112 13.00 9.04 8.64
N LEU A 113 13.97 8.21 9.08
CA LEU A 113 14.60 7.23 8.19
C LEU A 113 13.60 6.18 7.71
N ALA A 114 12.73 5.71 8.61
CA ALA A 114 11.69 4.75 8.24
C ALA A 114 10.70 5.36 7.25
N ALA A 115 10.28 6.61 7.46
CA ALA A 115 9.39 7.31 6.53
C ALA A 115 10.03 7.49 5.16
N ALA A 116 11.33 7.84 5.12
CA ALA A 116 12.06 7.98 3.87
C ALA A 116 12.15 6.66 3.11
N SER A 117 12.34 5.55 3.82
CA SER A 117 12.35 4.21 3.20
C SER A 117 10.99 3.86 2.59
N ARG A 118 9.89 4.14 3.30
CA ARG A 118 8.53 3.91 2.78
C ARG A 118 8.27 4.77 1.56
N GLN A 119 8.76 6.00 1.54
CA GLN A 119 8.62 6.88 0.39
C GLN A 119 9.36 6.33 -0.83
N ARG A 120 10.59 5.84 -0.65
CA ARG A 120 11.33 5.22 -1.75
C ARG A 120 10.61 4.01 -2.32
N ALA A 121 10.05 3.17 -1.45
CA ALA A 121 9.27 2.02 -1.88
C ALA A 121 8.06 2.45 -2.73
N ALA A 122 7.30 3.42 -2.26
CA ALA A 122 6.13 3.92 -2.97
C ALA A 122 6.50 4.54 -4.32
N GLU A 123 7.57 5.34 -4.35
CA GLU A 123 8.05 5.97 -5.59
C GLU A 123 8.50 4.92 -6.60
N ARG A 124 9.16 3.87 -6.13
CA ARG A 124 9.61 2.78 -7.00
C ARG A 124 8.42 2.09 -7.66
N ILE A 125 7.39 1.76 -6.90
CA ILE A 125 6.18 1.13 -7.43
C ILE A 125 5.45 2.07 -8.39
N TRP A 126 5.33 3.35 -8.02
CA TRP A 126 4.73 4.35 -8.89
C TRP A 126 5.43 4.41 -10.24
N ASN A 127 6.76 4.42 -10.24
CA ASN A 127 7.55 4.49 -11.48
C ASN A 127 7.36 3.23 -12.34
N LEU A 128 7.31 2.05 -11.72
CA LEU A 128 7.08 0.81 -12.46
C LEU A 128 5.72 0.81 -13.16
N ILE A 129 4.68 1.31 -12.51
CA ILE A 129 3.36 1.41 -13.10
C ILE A 129 3.32 2.46 -14.21
N SER A 130 3.96 3.60 -13.99
CA SER A 130 3.94 4.73 -14.91
C SER A 130 4.77 4.51 -16.17
N GLU A 131 5.92 3.83 -16.05
CA GLU A 131 6.84 3.59 -17.19
C GLU A 131 6.17 2.83 -18.32
N VAL A 132 5.27 1.89 -18.01
CA VAL A 132 4.60 1.08 -19.02
C VAL A 132 3.53 1.87 -19.78
N GLN A 133 3.10 3.01 -19.23
CA GLN A 133 2.12 3.85 -19.89
C GLN A 133 2.71 4.78 -20.95
N GLN A 134 4.03 4.87 -20.99
CA GLN A 134 4.73 5.66 -21.98
C GLN A 134 5.00 4.80 -23.24
#